data_4b5e0b0be00cd0062fdd216e1efa6b8d
#
_entry.id   4b5e0b0be00cd0062fdd216e1efa6b8d
#
_cell.length_a   1.000
_cell.length_b   1.000
_cell.length_c   1.000
_cell.angle_alpha   90.00
_cell.angle_beta   90.00
_cell.angle_gamma   90.00
#
_symmetry.space_group_name_H-M   'P 1'
#
loop_
_entity.id
_entity.type
_entity.pdbx_description
1 polymer ?
#
loop_
_entity_poly.entity_id
_entity_poly.type
_entity_poly.pdbx_seq_one_letter_code
_entity_poly.pdbx_strand_id
1 'polypeptide(L)'
;MQLLQRLCTHIYKHQRHYVKKLRVDLKPNMSSNKRMVHQEILHYVNPFARIDVKSDIFVRVQPADVHRYTSGDVFIAQLCGGPVKNSNVTLDVKVSDDNKEVSVVVKKLTDQPSSFECILQVPVRSDVCTAGKANVRVEGIQSELLQVKAEGGILTKNVKATNISLYSENGNIICQGTLLGKITEIETHNGNISMDKLQGDSLTASTKSGSIVTDCCYVEESKFETATGRLDLKNVHKTSQVHVHDSADLSMTGVHGNLQVVTKGGSLNIQLSELVGHNKIDAQNLTDEAVIYISQTIEQDLNIDVGASNISLDTELEHLTHALSEDKSRFLLRNENNHKLMVSSQGQKGVRLGKQSWSDMMRQKLQNASNESTPSS
;
A
#
# COMPACT_ATOMS: atom_id res chain seq x y z
N MET A 1 -22.72 -8.26 2.93
CA MET A 1 -21.42 -8.09 3.61
C MET A 1 -20.71 -9.40 3.96
N GLN A 2 -21.34 -10.38 4.60
CA GLN A 2 -20.68 -11.67 4.96
C GLN A 2 -20.27 -12.55 3.77
N LEU A 3 -20.95 -12.50 2.64
CA LEU A 3 -20.59 -13.25 1.41
C LEU A 3 -19.34 -12.72 0.73
N LEU A 4 -19.15 -11.40 0.69
CA LEU A 4 -17.95 -10.74 0.15
C LEU A 4 -16.70 -11.04 0.99
N GLN A 5 -16.84 -11.09 2.32
CA GLN A 5 -15.73 -11.48 3.20
C GLN A 5 -15.28 -12.93 2.99
N ARG A 6 -16.22 -13.86 2.70
CA ARG A 6 -15.88 -15.27 2.41
C ARG A 6 -15.22 -15.46 1.06
N LEU A 7 -15.60 -14.69 0.05
CA LEU A 7 -14.95 -14.69 -1.28
C LEU A 7 -13.50 -14.19 -1.19
N CYS A 8 -13.25 -13.12 -0.47
CA CYS A 8 -11.87 -12.63 -0.29
C CYS A 8 -10.96 -13.62 0.44
N THR A 9 -11.46 -14.35 1.44
CA THR A 9 -10.65 -15.37 2.15
C THR A 9 -10.35 -16.59 1.28
N HIS A 10 -11.20 -16.93 0.33
CA HIS A 10 -10.95 -18.07 -0.59
C HIS A 10 -9.95 -17.70 -1.68
N ILE A 11 -10.01 -16.48 -2.20
CA ILE A 11 -9.06 -15.92 -3.19
C ILE A 11 -7.65 -15.81 -2.59
N TYR A 12 -7.54 -15.46 -1.31
CA TYR A 12 -6.26 -15.32 -0.59
C TYR A 12 -5.46 -16.62 -0.51
N LYS A 13 -6.11 -17.77 -0.44
CA LYS A 13 -5.43 -19.08 -0.41
C LYS A 13 -4.74 -19.44 -1.73
N HIS A 14 -5.25 -19.00 -2.87
CA HIS A 14 -4.68 -19.29 -4.19
C HIS A 14 -3.66 -18.26 -4.68
N GLN A 15 -3.65 -17.03 -4.15
CA GLN A 15 -2.71 -15.97 -4.57
C GLN A 15 -1.32 -16.04 -3.91
N ARG A 16 -1.07 -16.95 -2.97
CA ARG A 16 0.24 -17.08 -2.30
C ARG A 16 1.44 -17.32 -3.22
N HIS A 17 1.23 -17.64 -4.50
CA HIS A 17 2.32 -17.91 -5.44
C HIS A 17 2.82 -16.69 -6.23
N TYR A 18 2.08 -15.57 -6.27
CA TYR A 18 2.45 -14.41 -7.09
C TYR A 18 3.30 -13.34 -6.40
N VAL A 19 3.31 -13.29 -5.09
CA VAL A 19 4.13 -12.32 -4.31
C VAL A 19 5.63 -12.67 -4.30
N LYS A 20 6.04 -13.75 -4.93
CA LYS A 20 7.46 -14.22 -4.89
C LYS A 20 8.48 -13.31 -5.58
N LYS A 21 8.09 -12.32 -6.41
CA LYS A 21 9.02 -11.49 -7.18
C LYS A 21 9.37 -10.11 -6.59
N LEU A 22 8.73 -9.68 -5.51
CA LEU A 22 9.08 -8.45 -4.79
C LEU A 22 9.46 -8.70 -3.33
N ARG A 23 10.09 -9.84 -3.05
CA ARG A 23 10.84 -9.97 -1.81
C ARG A 23 12.12 -9.16 -1.92
N VAL A 24 12.04 -7.88 -1.63
CA VAL A 24 13.21 -7.19 -1.10
C VAL A 24 13.47 -7.87 0.25
N ASP A 25 14.52 -8.67 0.31
CA ASP A 25 14.98 -9.30 1.54
C ASP A 25 15.40 -8.20 2.51
N LEU A 26 14.47 -7.70 3.30
CA LEU A 26 14.75 -7.04 4.58
C LEU A 26 15.14 -8.11 5.64
N LYS A 27 15.69 -9.23 5.20
CA LYS A 27 16.39 -10.12 6.11
C LYS A 27 17.73 -9.47 6.44
N PRO A 28 18.02 -9.16 7.68
CA PRO A 28 19.41 -9.07 8.07
C PRO A 28 20.01 -10.44 7.70
N ASN A 29 21.01 -10.45 6.82
CA ASN A 29 21.82 -11.63 6.52
C ASN A 29 22.56 -12.04 7.81
N MET A 30 21.89 -12.77 8.69
CA MET A 30 22.51 -13.34 9.86
C MET A 30 22.21 -14.83 9.87
N SER A 31 23.25 -15.59 9.58
CA SER A 31 23.38 -17.01 9.95
C SER A 31 22.89 -17.23 11.39
N SER A 32 22.47 -18.44 11.70
CA SER A 32 21.86 -18.92 12.96
C SER A 32 22.68 -18.71 14.25
N ASN A 33 23.44 -17.63 14.37
CA ASN A 33 24.09 -17.24 15.62
C ASN A 33 23.05 -16.70 16.60
N LYS A 34 22.94 -17.32 17.76
CA LYS A 34 22.12 -16.84 18.90
C LYS A 34 22.38 -15.36 19.11
N ARG A 35 21.36 -14.51 18.88
CA ARG A 35 21.41 -13.11 19.23
C ARG A 35 21.54 -13.00 20.74
N MET A 36 22.51 -12.25 21.19
CA MET A 36 22.72 -12.00 22.63
C MET A 36 21.98 -10.71 23.02
N VAL A 37 21.31 -10.77 24.15
CA VAL A 37 20.76 -9.56 24.81
C VAL A 37 21.90 -8.93 25.59
N HIS A 38 22.28 -7.71 25.21
CA HIS A 38 23.34 -6.95 25.86
C HIS A 38 22.82 -6.06 27.00
N GLN A 39 21.61 -5.53 26.81
CA GLN A 39 20.93 -4.70 27.81
C GLN A 39 19.43 -4.99 27.72
N GLU A 40 18.79 -5.10 28.86
CA GLU A 40 17.35 -5.24 29.02
C GLU A 40 16.86 -4.30 30.09
N ILE A 41 15.83 -3.55 29.82
CA ILE A 41 15.18 -2.61 30.73
C ILE A 41 13.70 -2.95 30.74
N LEU A 42 13.14 -3.21 31.93
CA LEU A 42 11.74 -3.52 32.15
C LEU A 42 11.09 -2.46 33.05
N HIS A 43 9.94 -1.96 32.63
CA HIS A 43 9.10 -1.06 33.40
C HIS A 43 7.63 -1.51 33.36
N TYR A 44 6.89 -1.18 34.40
CA TYR A 44 5.42 -1.24 34.39
C TYR A 44 4.91 0.16 34.04
N VAL A 45 4.08 0.23 33.00
CA VAL A 45 3.58 1.50 32.43
C VAL A 45 2.06 1.45 32.26
N ASN A 46 1.44 2.57 31.97
CA ASN A 46 0.03 2.59 31.64
C ASN A 46 -0.21 1.75 30.36
N PRO A 47 -1.25 0.89 30.28
CA PRO A 47 -1.58 0.12 29.06
C PRO A 47 -1.81 0.97 27.81
N PHE A 48 -2.11 2.25 27.97
CA PHE A 48 -2.29 3.26 26.93
C PHE A 48 -1.14 4.27 26.89
N ALA A 49 0.02 3.91 27.40
CA ALA A 49 1.16 4.82 27.43
C ALA A 49 1.59 5.22 26.03
N ARG A 50 2.09 6.45 25.90
CA ARG A 50 2.75 6.92 24.69
C ARG A 50 4.23 6.53 24.73
N ILE A 51 4.69 5.87 23.69
CA ILE A 51 6.06 5.39 23.53
C ILE A 51 6.74 6.21 22.44
N ASP A 52 7.60 7.14 22.85
CA ASP A 52 8.40 7.97 21.94
C ASP A 52 9.78 7.37 21.75
N VAL A 53 10.15 7.00 20.54
CA VAL A 53 11.40 6.30 20.21
C VAL A 53 12.25 7.14 19.28
N LYS A 54 13.52 7.40 19.66
CA LYS A 54 14.53 7.98 18.79
C LYS A 54 15.69 7.00 18.63
N SER A 55 15.99 6.58 17.39
CA SER A 55 16.97 5.54 17.17
C SER A 55 17.85 5.76 15.95
N ASP A 56 19.15 5.54 16.11
CA ASP A 56 20.12 5.49 15.03
C ASP A 56 20.28 4.06 14.44
N ILE A 57 19.66 3.04 15.05
CA ILE A 57 19.73 1.64 14.62
C ILE A 57 18.34 1.06 14.37
N PHE A 58 18.31 -0.13 13.77
CA PHE A 58 17.06 -0.85 13.52
C PHE A 58 16.23 -1.03 14.79
N VAL A 59 14.95 -0.69 14.73
CA VAL A 59 13.98 -0.84 15.81
C VAL A 59 12.87 -1.78 15.41
N ARG A 60 12.56 -2.70 16.33
CA ARG A 60 11.36 -3.54 16.25
C ARG A 60 10.44 -3.23 17.40
N VAL A 61 9.19 -2.89 17.10
CA VAL A 61 8.13 -2.67 18.10
C VAL A 61 7.11 -3.79 17.95
N GLN A 62 6.79 -4.46 19.04
CA GLN A 62 5.83 -5.56 19.08
C GLN A 62 5.11 -5.59 20.42
N PRO A 63 3.93 -6.22 20.54
CA PRO A 63 3.26 -6.37 21.82
C PRO A 63 4.10 -7.21 22.79
N ALA A 64 4.04 -6.88 24.07
CA ALA A 64 4.54 -7.76 25.12
C ALA A 64 3.78 -9.08 25.11
N ASP A 65 4.46 -10.18 25.46
CA ASP A 65 3.85 -11.51 25.49
C ASP A 65 2.75 -11.57 26.56
N VAL A 66 1.49 -11.61 26.13
CA VAL A 66 0.31 -11.63 27.01
C VAL A 66 0.23 -12.89 27.88
N HIS A 67 0.87 -13.99 27.51
CA HIS A 67 0.90 -15.22 28.29
C HIS A 67 1.93 -15.10 29.44
N ARG A 68 2.99 -14.35 29.22
CA ARG A 68 4.02 -14.09 30.24
C ARG A 68 3.64 -12.92 31.13
N TYR A 69 2.98 -11.89 30.57
CA TYR A 69 2.62 -10.65 31.23
C TYR A 69 1.12 -10.36 31.08
N THR A 70 0.33 -11.01 31.93
CA THR A 70 -1.15 -10.98 31.84
C THR A 70 -1.77 -9.64 32.22
N SER A 71 -1.04 -8.76 32.93
CA SER A 71 -1.50 -7.42 33.32
C SER A 71 -1.64 -6.45 32.13
N GLY A 72 -0.87 -6.71 31.04
CA GLY A 72 -0.92 -5.88 29.84
C GLY A 72 -0.32 -4.48 30.01
N ASP A 73 0.48 -4.25 31.07
CA ASP A 73 1.08 -2.98 31.46
C ASP A 73 2.63 -3.00 31.38
N VAL A 74 3.19 -4.02 30.74
CA VAL A 74 4.65 -4.21 30.68
C VAL A 74 5.25 -3.58 29.45
N PHE A 75 6.30 -2.81 29.68
CA PHE A 75 7.23 -2.30 28.66
C PHE A 75 8.60 -2.93 28.85
N ILE A 76 9.19 -3.46 27.79
CA ILE A 76 10.54 -4.03 27.78
C ILE A 76 11.32 -3.45 26.62
N ALA A 77 12.50 -2.91 26.88
CA ALA A 77 13.46 -2.51 25.86
C ALA A 77 14.69 -3.41 25.93
N GLN A 78 15.02 -4.04 24.80
CA GLN A 78 16.17 -4.92 24.68
C GLN A 78 17.11 -4.43 23.58
N LEU A 79 18.40 -4.32 23.90
CA LEU A 79 19.46 -4.15 22.93
C LEU A 79 20.07 -5.52 22.61
N CYS A 80 19.85 -5.98 21.37
CA CYS A 80 20.29 -7.30 20.93
C CYS A 80 21.34 -7.19 19.82
N GLY A 81 22.33 -8.07 19.83
CA GLY A 81 23.37 -8.05 18.80
C GLY A 81 24.26 -9.28 18.81
N GLY A 82 25.32 -9.25 17.99
CA GLY A 82 26.36 -10.26 17.98
C GLY A 82 27.33 -10.14 19.16
N PRO A 83 28.26 -11.09 19.32
CA PRO A 83 29.26 -11.09 20.40
C PRO A 83 30.33 -10.00 20.15
N VAL A 84 30.07 -8.79 20.59
CA VAL A 84 31.02 -7.68 20.50
C VAL A 84 31.45 -7.28 21.92
N LYS A 85 32.75 -7.23 22.16
CA LYS A 85 33.30 -6.87 23.50
C LYS A 85 33.00 -5.43 23.92
N ASN A 86 32.73 -4.52 22.98
CA ASN A 86 32.34 -3.13 23.24
C ASN A 86 31.13 -2.77 22.41
N SER A 87 29.99 -2.52 23.04
CA SER A 87 28.82 -2.03 22.34
C SER A 87 29.00 -0.55 22.00
N ASN A 88 29.12 -0.24 20.70
CA ASN A 88 29.15 1.16 20.24
C ASN A 88 27.73 1.75 20.17
N VAL A 89 26.79 1.23 20.95
CA VAL A 89 25.39 1.63 21.01
C VAL A 89 24.97 1.79 22.45
N THR A 90 24.26 2.86 22.76
CA THR A 90 23.65 3.12 24.06
C THR A 90 22.13 3.05 23.95
N LEU A 91 21.49 2.45 24.96
CA LEU A 91 20.05 2.42 25.16
C LEU A 91 19.71 3.16 26.45
N ASP A 92 18.94 4.24 26.33
CA ASP A 92 18.41 5.01 27.46
C ASP A 92 16.88 4.97 27.42
N VAL A 93 16.26 4.69 28.56
CA VAL A 93 14.81 4.62 28.72
C VAL A 93 14.42 5.48 29.90
N LYS A 94 13.48 6.40 29.68
CA LYS A 94 12.91 7.25 30.74
C LYS A 94 11.40 7.07 30.75
N VAL A 95 10.83 6.87 31.91
CA VAL A 95 9.40 6.76 32.15
C VAL A 95 8.96 7.96 32.97
N SER A 96 7.84 8.57 32.60
CA SER A 96 7.24 9.67 33.39
C SER A 96 6.73 9.19 34.74
N ASP A 97 6.62 10.11 35.70
CA ASP A 97 6.19 9.78 37.08
C ASP A 97 4.77 9.18 37.12
N ASP A 98 3.92 9.51 36.16
CA ASP A 98 2.56 8.98 36.02
C ASP A 98 2.47 7.71 35.14
N ASN A 99 3.61 7.18 34.70
CA ASN A 99 3.75 6.00 33.85
C ASN A 99 2.99 6.07 32.49
N LYS A 100 2.65 7.29 32.02
CA LYS A 100 1.91 7.46 30.76
C LYS A 100 2.79 7.76 29.54
N GLU A 101 4.03 8.15 29.78
CA GLU A 101 4.97 8.46 28.72
C GLU A 101 6.27 7.67 28.91
N VAL A 102 6.75 7.07 27.82
CA VAL A 102 8.04 6.37 27.77
C VAL A 102 8.88 6.97 26.67
N SER A 103 10.04 7.48 27.01
CA SER A 103 11.02 7.97 26.05
C SER A 103 12.16 6.97 25.91
N VAL A 104 12.38 6.48 24.70
CA VAL A 104 13.46 5.54 24.35
C VAL A 104 14.43 6.24 23.42
N VAL A 105 15.70 6.27 23.80
CA VAL A 105 16.76 6.84 22.98
C VAL A 105 17.85 5.79 22.73
N VAL A 106 18.07 5.45 21.47
CA VAL A 106 19.10 4.51 21.04
C VAL A 106 20.09 5.25 20.15
N LYS A 107 21.32 5.41 20.62
CA LYS A 107 22.36 6.17 19.91
C LYS A 107 23.54 5.29 19.54
N LYS A 108 24.03 5.47 18.31
CA LYS A 108 25.33 4.97 17.90
C LYS A 108 26.42 5.94 18.36
N LEU A 109 27.49 5.39 18.95
CA LEU A 109 28.66 6.15 19.39
C LEU A 109 29.72 6.31 18.27
N THR A 110 29.58 5.55 17.17
CA THR A 110 30.49 5.57 16.00
C THR A 110 29.71 5.40 14.73
N ASP A 111 30.21 5.91 13.60
CA ASP A 111 29.58 5.79 12.29
C ASP A 111 29.71 4.39 11.65
N GLN A 112 30.38 3.46 12.28
CA GLN A 112 30.51 2.09 11.75
C GLN A 112 29.16 1.39 11.68
N PRO A 113 28.91 0.50 10.70
CA PRO A 113 27.72 -0.31 10.65
C PRO A 113 27.49 -1.07 11.97
N SER A 114 26.30 -0.99 12.52
CA SER A 114 25.94 -1.68 13.76
C SER A 114 25.22 -2.99 13.45
N SER A 115 25.65 -4.07 14.08
CA SER A 115 24.93 -5.35 14.08
C SER A 115 23.86 -5.44 15.19
N PHE A 116 23.65 -4.34 15.90
CA PHE A 116 22.66 -4.26 16.96
C PHE A 116 21.26 -3.90 16.44
N GLU A 117 20.26 -4.45 17.10
CA GLU A 117 18.85 -4.06 16.96
C GLU A 117 18.26 -3.72 18.33
N CYS A 118 17.32 -2.78 18.36
CA CYS A 118 16.52 -2.49 19.54
C CYS A 118 15.16 -3.17 19.39
N ILE A 119 14.81 -4.03 20.34
CA ILE A 119 13.50 -4.71 20.40
C ILE A 119 12.71 -4.08 21.54
N LEU A 120 11.56 -3.51 21.22
CA LEU A 120 10.62 -2.94 22.16
C LEU A 120 9.40 -3.85 22.24
N GLN A 121 9.14 -4.40 23.42
CA GLN A 121 7.88 -5.06 23.73
C GLN A 121 7.03 -4.06 24.52
N VAL A 122 5.89 -3.70 23.97
CA VAL A 122 5.05 -2.61 24.49
C VAL A 122 3.65 -3.13 24.82
N PRO A 123 2.89 -2.48 25.69
CA PRO A 123 1.46 -2.75 25.82
C PRO A 123 0.78 -2.64 24.46
N VAL A 124 -0.10 -3.58 24.14
CA VAL A 124 -0.73 -3.67 22.81
C VAL A 124 -1.51 -2.41 22.41
N ARG A 125 -1.98 -1.64 23.39
CA ARG A 125 -2.77 -0.41 23.21
C ARG A 125 -1.96 0.88 23.32
N SER A 126 -0.64 0.78 23.42
CA SER A 126 0.23 1.95 23.51
C SER A 126 0.28 2.71 22.20
N ASP A 127 0.23 4.02 22.27
CA ASP A 127 0.59 4.89 21.16
C ASP A 127 2.09 4.80 20.89
N VAL A 128 2.45 4.69 19.61
CA VAL A 128 3.84 4.51 19.23
C VAL A 128 4.25 5.61 18.26
N CYS A 129 5.25 6.40 18.67
CA CYS A 129 5.88 7.43 17.85
C CYS A 129 7.36 7.10 17.69
N THR A 130 7.80 6.81 16.48
CA THR A 130 9.22 6.53 16.21
C THR A 130 9.82 7.55 15.27
N ALA A 131 11.06 7.95 15.54
CA ALA A 131 11.87 8.76 14.65
C ALA A 131 13.30 8.23 14.61
N GLY A 132 13.86 8.02 13.42
CA GLY A 132 15.21 7.47 13.34
C GLY A 132 15.80 7.37 11.96
N LYS A 133 17.11 7.08 11.93
CA LYS A 133 17.88 6.96 10.68
C LYS A 133 17.78 5.59 10.04
N ALA A 134 17.48 4.57 10.83
CA ALA A 134 17.46 3.20 10.36
C ALA A 134 16.04 2.70 10.03
N ASN A 135 15.95 1.44 9.63
CA ASN A 135 14.68 0.79 9.39
C ASN A 135 13.86 0.63 10.68
N VAL A 136 12.54 0.63 10.54
CA VAL A 136 11.60 0.42 11.65
C VAL A 136 10.63 -0.71 11.29
N ARG A 137 10.35 -1.58 12.25
CA ARG A 137 9.36 -2.65 12.13
C ARG A 137 8.35 -2.55 13.26
N VAL A 138 7.05 -2.51 12.93
CA VAL A 138 5.96 -2.46 13.91
C VAL A 138 4.99 -3.59 13.64
N GLU A 139 4.70 -4.41 14.65
CA GLU A 139 3.82 -5.57 14.52
C GLU A 139 2.77 -5.61 15.61
N GLY A 140 1.52 -5.98 15.24
CA GLY A 140 0.47 -6.37 16.17
C GLY A 140 -0.05 -5.28 17.12
N ILE A 141 0.24 -4.01 16.88
CA ILE A 141 -0.18 -2.89 17.72
C ILE A 141 -1.65 -2.55 17.44
N GLN A 142 -2.38 -2.17 18.51
CA GLN A 142 -3.77 -1.71 18.46
C GLN A 142 -3.91 -0.45 19.32
N SER A 143 -3.75 0.72 18.72
CA SER A 143 -3.63 2.00 19.44
C SER A 143 -4.51 3.10 18.85
N GLU A 144 -4.48 4.29 19.44
CA GLU A 144 -5.07 5.49 18.85
C GLU A 144 -4.11 6.12 17.84
N LEU A 145 -2.81 6.09 18.10
CA LEU A 145 -1.79 6.70 17.25
C LEU A 145 -0.63 5.75 16.95
N LEU A 146 -0.35 5.58 15.66
CA LEU A 146 0.93 5.05 15.18
C LEU A 146 1.58 6.07 14.26
N GLN A 147 2.72 6.62 14.66
CA GLN A 147 3.52 7.52 13.85
C GLN A 147 4.94 6.96 13.69
N VAL A 148 5.36 6.72 12.47
CA VAL A 148 6.70 6.20 12.15
C VAL A 148 7.37 7.13 11.16
N LYS A 149 8.49 7.72 11.56
CA LYS A 149 9.38 8.50 10.67
C LYS A 149 10.74 7.84 10.61
N ALA A 150 11.19 7.48 9.42
CA ALA A 150 12.47 6.82 9.21
C ALA A 150 13.21 7.38 7.99
N GLU A 151 14.53 7.43 8.03
CA GLU A 151 15.33 7.64 6.81
C GLU A 151 15.36 6.35 5.98
N GLY A 152 15.37 5.20 6.65
CA GLY A 152 15.31 3.85 6.06
C GLY A 152 13.90 3.32 5.86
N GLY A 153 13.79 2.01 5.59
CA GLY A 153 12.53 1.35 5.32
C GLY A 153 11.63 1.15 6.54
N ILE A 154 10.33 1.09 6.29
CA ILE A 154 9.30 0.83 7.29
C ILE A 154 8.58 -0.48 6.94
N LEU A 155 8.43 -1.37 7.92
CA LEU A 155 7.61 -2.56 7.81
C LEU A 155 6.57 -2.58 8.91
N THR A 156 5.30 -2.61 8.53
CA THR A 156 4.20 -2.85 9.47
C THR A 156 3.58 -4.22 9.23
N LYS A 157 3.07 -4.86 10.28
CA LYS A 157 2.38 -6.15 10.15
C LYS A 157 1.19 -6.24 11.09
N ASN A 158 -0.01 -6.41 10.53
CA ASN A 158 -1.27 -6.54 11.28
C ASN A 158 -1.42 -5.43 12.33
N VAL A 159 -1.45 -4.20 11.88
CA VAL A 159 -1.57 -3.01 12.73
C VAL A 159 -2.97 -2.43 12.65
N LYS A 160 -3.48 -1.98 13.79
CA LYS A 160 -4.72 -1.24 13.92
C LYS A 160 -4.46 0.02 14.74
N ALA A 161 -4.80 1.20 14.18
CA ALA A 161 -4.80 2.43 14.95
C ALA A 161 -5.85 3.41 14.40
N THR A 162 -6.29 4.36 15.20
CA THR A 162 -7.20 5.41 14.71
C THR A 162 -6.49 6.28 13.69
N ASN A 163 -5.26 6.72 14.02
CA ASN A 163 -4.42 7.52 13.13
C ASN A 163 -3.11 6.78 12.85
N ILE A 164 -2.80 6.58 11.58
CA ILE A 164 -1.57 5.94 11.12
C ILE A 164 -0.83 6.92 10.21
N SER A 165 0.42 7.24 10.55
CA SER A 165 1.30 8.07 9.73
C SER A 165 2.65 7.35 9.55
N LEU A 166 2.96 6.95 8.33
CA LEU A 166 4.20 6.26 7.96
C LEU A 166 4.97 7.13 6.97
N TYR A 167 6.11 7.63 7.36
CA TYR A 167 6.98 8.44 6.52
C TYR A 167 8.38 7.83 6.40
N SER A 168 8.82 7.60 5.19
CA SER A 168 10.19 7.18 4.90
C SER A 168 10.86 8.16 3.94
N GLU A 169 12.09 8.56 4.21
CA GLU A 169 12.82 9.44 3.30
C GLU A 169 13.33 8.69 2.07
N ASN A 170 14.01 7.57 2.27
CA ASN A 170 14.70 6.84 1.20
C ASN A 170 14.39 5.34 1.14
N GLY A 171 13.58 4.82 2.05
CA GLY A 171 13.30 3.39 2.13
C GLY A 171 11.91 3.01 1.65
N ASN A 172 11.72 1.71 1.44
CA ASN A 172 10.41 1.16 1.12
C ASN A 172 9.51 1.13 2.35
N ILE A 173 8.21 1.34 2.12
CA ILE A 173 7.17 1.13 3.13
C ILE A 173 6.39 -0.13 2.77
N ILE A 174 6.39 -1.12 3.64
CA ILE A 174 5.73 -2.41 3.42
C ILE A 174 4.71 -2.64 4.53
N CYS A 175 3.43 -2.70 4.16
CA CYS A 175 2.33 -2.97 5.07
C CYS A 175 1.81 -4.39 4.84
N GLN A 176 2.31 -5.34 5.63
CA GLN A 176 1.95 -6.75 5.54
C GLN A 176 0.68 -7.07 6.33
N GLY A 177 -0.19 -7.89 5.73
CA GLY A 177 -1.45 -8.30 6.33
C GLY A 177 -2.44 -7.14 6.36
N THR A 178 -3.13 -6.96 7.49
CA THR A 178 -4.14 -5.90 7.60
C THR A 178 -3.55 -4.64 8.22
N LEU A 179 -3.72 -3.51 7.51
CA LEU A 179 -3.56 -2.18 8.06
C LEU A 179 -4.95 -1.55 8.19
N LEU A 180 -5.40 -1.33 9.43
CA LEU A 180 -6.71 -0.78 9.73
C LEU A 180 -6.53 0.56 10.45
N GLY A 181 -6.92 1.64 9.77
CA GLY A 181 -6.83 3.00 10.29
C GLY A 181 -8.04 3.83 9.89
N LYS A 182 -8.54 4.67 10.82
CA LYS A 182 -9.54 5.65 10.44
C LYS A 182 -8.95 6.64 9.45
N ILE A 183 -7.78 7.20 9.79
CA ILE A 183 -6.99 8.06 8.92
C ILE A 183 -5.62 7.40 8.73
N THR A 184 -5.23 7.15 7.50
CA THR A 184 -3.95 6.53 7.16
C THR A 184 -3.20 7.38 6.14
N GLU A 185 -1.99 7.79 6.49
CA GLU A 185 -1.07 8.54 5.63
C GLU A 185 0.23 7.74 5.46
N ILE A 186 0.60 7.47 4.22
CA ILE A 186 1.80 6.72 3.86
C ILE A 186 2.58 7.50 2.82
N GLU A 187 3.77 7.93 3.16
CA GLU A 187 4.60 8.75 2.28
C GLU A 187 6.04 8.25 2.24
N THR A 188 6.61 8.21 1.04
CA THR A 188 8.05 8.05 0.85
C THR A 188 8.56 8.96 -0.27
N HIS A 189 9.82 9.40 -0.18
CA HIS A 189 10.39 10.18 -1.28
C HIS A 189 10.90 9.27 -2.41
N ASN A 190 11.78 8.31 -2.08
CA ASN A 190 12.50 7.52 -3.09
C ASN A 190 12.27 6.02 -2.95
N GLY A 191 11.24 5.59 -2.22
CA GLY A 191 10.95 4.18 -1.97
C GLY A 191 9.67 3.72 -2.63
N ASN A 192 9.48 2.41 -2.62
CA ASN A 192 8.24 1.77 -3.03
C ASN A 192 7.30 1.62 -1.83
N ILE A 193 6.00 1.72 -2.08
CA ILE A 193 4.94 1.45 -1.11
C ILE A 193 4.24 0.17 -1.52
N SER A 194 4.17 -0.80 -0.63
CA SER A 194 3.46 -2.06 -0.84
C SER A 194 2.50 -2.33 0.31
N MET A 195 1.24 -2.60 -0.02
CA MET A 195 0.15 -2.73 0.93
C MET A 195 -0.71 -3.94 0.58
N ASP A 196 -0.85 -4.89 1.51
CA ASP A 196 -1.65 -6.10 1.28
C ASP A 196 -3.15 -5.80 1.40
N LYS A 197 -3.60 -5.36 2.57
CA LYS A 197 -5.01 -5.10 2.86
C LYS A 197 -5.19 -3.85 3.71
N LEU A 198 -5.90 -2.89 3.14
CA LEU A 198 -6.22 -1.62 3.78
C LEU A 198 -7.70 -1.56 4.13
N GLN A 199 -8.01 -1.02 5.31
CA GLN A 199 -9.37 -0.78 5.76
C GLN A 199 -9.44 0.52 6.57
N GLY A 200 -10.50 1.31 6.37
CA GLY A 200 -10.69 2.57 7.11
C GLY A 200 -11.54 3.58 6.41
N ASP A 201 -11.45 4.84 6.86
CA ASP A 201 -12.24 5.94 6.32
C ASP A 201 -11.42 6.70 5.25
N SER A 202 -10.16 7.04 5.54
CA SER A 202 -9.31 7.82 4.64
C SER A 202 -7.92 7.23 4.50
N LEU A 203 -7.44 7.15 3.25
CA LEU A 203 -6.08 6.75 2.90
C LEU A 203 -5.45 7.77 1.96
N THR A 204 -4.25 8.23 2.28
CA THR A 204 -3.37 8.90 1.34
C THR A 204 -2.06 8.12 1.24
N ALA A 205 -1.70 7.68 0.04
CA ALA A 205 -0.43 7.02 -0.23
C ALA A 205 0.32 7.75 -1.34
N SER A 206 1.52 8.24 -1.05
CA SER A 206 2.30 9.06 -1.98
C SER A 206 3.77 8.68 -2.04
N THR A 207 4.35 8.77 -3.23
CA THR A 207 5.80 8.66 -3.46
C THR A 207 6.24 9.64 -4.53
N LYS A 208 7.46 10.19 -4.43
CA LYS A 208 8.00 11.03 -5.51
C LYS A 208 8.56 10.17 -6.63
N SER A 209 9.39 9.18 -6.28
CA SER A 209 9.95 8.27 -7.27
C SER A 209 9.93 6.84 -6.72
N GLY A 210 8.97 6.06 -7.18
CA GLY A 210 8.80 4.70 -6.72
C GLY A 210 7.45 4.15 -7.14
N SER A 211 7.23 2.88 -6.84
CA SER A 211 5.97 2.21 -7.18
C SER A 211 5.05 2.15 -5.98
N ILE A 212 3.74 2.27 -6.22
CA ILE A 212 2.70 2.00 -5.23
C ILE A 212 1.95 0.75 -5.67
N VAL A 213 1.94 -0.25 -4.82
CA VAL A 213 1.24 -1.53 -5.07
C VAL A 213 0.27 -1.80 -3.93
N THR A 214 -0.99 -2.08 -4.26
CA THR A 214 -1.98 -2.56 -3.28
C THR A 214 -2.76 -3.75 -3.83
N ASP A 215 -3.02 -4.74 -2.99
CA ASP A 215 -3.81 -5.90 -3.36
C ASP A 215 -5.30 -5.73 -3.04
N CYS A 216 -5.63 -5.05 -1.92
CA CYS A 216 -7.01 -4.78 -1.52
C CYS A 216 -7.11 -3.45 -0.76
N CYS A 217 -7.97 -2.53 -1.23
CA CYS A 217 -8.24 -1.25 -0.59
C CYS A 217 -9.74 -1.08 -0.33
N TYR A 218 -10.16 -1.34 0.91
CA TYR A 218 -11.52 -1.16 1.40
C TYR A 218 -11.60 0.10 2.28
N VAL A 219 -11.35 1.24 1.67
CA VAL A 219 -11.33 2.55 2.34
C VAL A 219 -12.42 3.42 1.72
N GLU A 220 -13.12 4.23 2.52
CA GLU A 220 -14.21 5.08 2.00
C GLU A 220 -13.67 6.13 1.03
N GLU A 221 -12.51 6.74 1.34
CA GLU A 221 -11.83 7.69 0.47
C GLU A 221 -10.35 7.32 0.35
N SER A 222 -9.87 7.04 -0.85
CA SER A 222 -8.47 6.71 -1.10
C SER A 222 -7.85 7.67 -2.12
N LYS A 223 -6.60 8.06 -1.86
CA LYS A 223 -5.79 8.90 -2.74
C LYS A 223 -4.42 8.27 -2.96
N PHE A 224 -4.05 8.08 -4.21
CA PHE A 224 -2.76 7.54 -4.61
C PHE A 224 -2.03 8.56 -5.49
N GLU A 225 -0.80 8.90 -5.14
CA GLU A 225 -0.01 9.90 -5.85
C GLU A 225 1.41 9.44 -6.11
N THR A 226 1.89 9.65 -7.34
CA THR A 226 3.30 9.49 -7.67
C THR A 226 3.72 10.55 -8.69
N ALA A 227 4.98 10.94 -8.69
CA ALA A 227 5.51 11.71 -9.81
C ALA A 227 6.00 10.76 -10.91
N THR A 228 6.82 9.78 -10.56
CA THR A 228 7.35 8.79 -11.50
C THR A 228 7.30 7.39 -10.89
N GLY A 229 7.26 6.35 -11.74
CA GLY A 229 7.28 4.96 -11.28
C GLY A 229 6.09 4.15 -11.80
N ARG A 230 5.55 3.27 -10.97
CA ARG A 230 4.42 2.40 -11.34
C ARG A 230 3.36 2.38 -10.25
N LEU A 231 2.11 2.49 -10.65
CA LEU A 231 0.95 2.27 -9.79
C LEU A 231 0.29 0.95 -10.21
N ASP A 232 0.24 -0.04 -9.30
CA ASP A 232 -0.47 -1.31 -9.50
C ASP A 232 -1.51 -1.46 -8.39
N LEU A 233 -2.74 -1.00 -8.68
CA LEU A 233 -3.80 -0.86 -7.70
C LEU A 233 -4.89 -1.90 -7.96
N LYS A 234 -5.08 -2.84 -7.03
CA LYS A 234 -6.05 -3.92 -7.17
C LYS A 234 -7.15 -3.83 -6.12
N ASN A 235 -8.36 -4.20 -6.55
CA ASN A 235 -9.55 -4.26 -5.69
C ASN A 235 -9.75 -2.97 -4.87
N VAL A 236 -9.82 -1.85 -5.59
CA VAL A 236 -10.03 -0.53 -5.00
C VAL A 236 -11.52 -0.24 -4.95
N HIS A 237 -12.02 0.13 -3.77
CA HIS A 237 -13.43 0.30 -3.49
C HIS A 237 -13.77 1.73 -3.08
N LYS A 238 -15.05 2.12 -3.21
CA LYS A 238 -15.63 3.39 -2.81
C LYS A 238 -15.10 4.57 -3.65
N THR A 239 -14.65 5.65 -3.03
CA THR A 239 -14.14 6.83 -3.73
C THR A 239 -12.64 6.78 -3.83
N SER A 240 -12.12 6.85 -5.05
CA SER A 240 -10.68 6.73 -5.31
C SER A 240 -10.19 7.84 -6.23
N GLN A 241 -9.08 8.45 -5.86
CA GLN A 241 -8.36 9.45 -6.65
C GLN A 241 -6.95 8.96 -6.94
N VAL A 242 -6.53 9.08 -8.19
CA VAL A 242 -5.18 8.70 -8.65
C VAL A 242 -4.55 9.85 -9.41
N HIS A 243 -3.41 10.31 -8.95
CA HIS A 243 -2.68 11.42 -9.57
C HIS A 243 -1.26 11.01 -9.95
N VAL A 244 -0.97 11.07 -11.24
CA VAL A 244 0.39 10.94 -11.79
C VAL A 244 0.87 12.33 -12.19
N HIS A 245 1.86 12.85 -11.47
CA HIS A 245 2.30 14.24 -11.62
C HIS A 245 3.29 14.46 -12.77
N ASP A 246 3.94 13.40 -13.24
CA ASP A 246 4.89 13.47 -14.37
C ASP A 246 4.64 12.27 -15.30
N SER A 247 5.32 11.15 -15.11
CA SER A 247 5.16 9.97 -15.96
C SER A 247 5.23 8.69 -15.13
N ALA A 248 4.14 7.94 -15.11
CA ALA A 248 4.08 6.64 -14.43
C ALA A 248 3.17 5.65 -15.17
N ASP A 249 3.48 4.36 -15.04
CA ASP A 249 2.63 3.31 -15.55
C ASP A 249 1.51 3.03 -14.53
N LEU A 250 0.27 3.30 -14.94
CA LEU A 250 -0.91 3.05 -14.13
C LEU A 250 -1.63 1.77 -14.57
N SER A 251 -1.69 0.79 -13.69
CA SER A 251 -2.48 -0.41 -13.82
C SER A 251 -3.49 -0.51 -12.68
N MET A 252 -4.77 -0.57 -13.00
CA MET A 252 -5.84 -0.76 -12.01
C MET A 252 -6.71 -1.94 -12.39
N THR A 253 -7.02 -2.80 -11.42
CA THR A 253 -7.90 -3.96 -11.65
C THR A 253 -8.88 -4.12 -10.48
N GLY A 254 -10.15 -4.41 -10.81
CA GLY A 254 -11.17 -4.59 -9.78
C GLY A 254 -11.56 -3.26 -9.13
N VAL A 255 -11.80 -2.23 -9.93
CA VAL A 255 -12.24 -0.92 -9.43
C VAL A 255 -13.75 -0.93 -9.21
N HIS A 256 -14.18 -0.61 -7.98
CA HIS A 256 -15.58 -0.54 -7.59
C HIS A 256 -15.88 0.81 -6.92
N GLY A 257 -16.81 1.58 -7.49
CA GLY A 257 -17.28 2.83 -6.92
C GLY A 257 -17.01 4.06 -7.78
N ASN A 258 -16.57 5.14 -7.19
CA ASN A 258 -16.28 6.40 -7.88
C ASN A 258 -14.77 6.55 -8.09
N LEU A 259 -14.36 6.77 -9.33
CA LEU A 259 -12.96 6.87 -9.72
C LEU A 259 -12.64 8.21 -10.37
N GLN A 260 -11.57 8.85 -9.92
CA GLN A 260 -10.98 10.00 -10.59
C GLN A 260 -9.49 9.74 -10.84
N VAL A 261 -9.09 9.80 -12.11
CA VAL A 261 -7.70 9.61 -12.54
C VAL A 261 -7.23 10.85 -13.28
N VAL A 262 -6.08 11.35 -12.90
CA VAL A 262 -5.35 12.39 -13.63
C VAL A 262 -3.93 11.90 -13.85
N THR A 263 -3.51 11.75 -15.11
CA THR A 263 -2.14 11.40 -15.45
C THR A 263 -1.56 12.36 -16.48
N LYS A 264 -0.33 12.81 -16.24
CA LYS A 264 0.40 13.69 -17.18
C LYS A 264 1.24 12.91 -18.20
N GLY A 265 1.49 11.62 -17.96
CA GLY A 265 2.26 10.79 -18.87
C GLY A 265 2.37 9.34 -18.38
N GLY A 266 2.96 8.47 -19.21
CA GLY A 266 3.14 7.06 -18.94
C GLY A 266 2.11 6.17 -19.66
N SER A 267 1.90 4.95 -19.19
CA SER A 267 0.90 4.03 -19.74
C SER A 267 -0.33 3.93 -18.82
N LEU A 268 -1.50 3.62 -19.42
CA LEU A 268 -2.76 3.52 -18.68
C LEU A 268 -3.50 2.25 -19.05
N ASN A 269 -3.73 1.39 -18.07
CA ASN A 269 -4.50 0.17 -18.19
C ASN A 269 -5.45 0.02 -17.00
N ILE A 270 -6.75 0.19 -17.21
CA ILE A 270 -7.74 0.19 -16.14
C ILE A 270 -8.86 -0.80 -16.45
N GLN A 271 -9.14 -1.69 -15.50
CA GLN A 271 -10.30 -2.57 -15.51
C GLN A 271 -11.31 -2.10 -14.46
N LEU A 272 -12.44 -1.62 -14.93
CA LEU A 272 -13.55 -1.10 -14.16
C LEU A 272 -14.57 -2.22 -13.93
N SER A 273 -14.85 -2.56 -12.66
CA SER A 273 -15.77 -3.64 -12.32
C SER A 273 -17.19 -3.13 -12.12
N GLU A 274 -17.37 -2.09 -11.32
CA GLU A 274 -18.67 -1.48 -11.04
C GLU A 274 -18.47 0.00 -10.73
N LEU A 275 -19.02 0.86 -11.56
CA LEU A 275 -18.90 2.30 -11.41
C LEU A 275 -20.16 2.91 -10.78
N VAL A 276 -19.97 3.86 -9.87
CA VAL A 276 -21.03 4.60 -9.21
C VAL A 276 -20.77 6.10 -9.32
N GLY A 277 -21.82 6.88 -9.62
CA GLY A 277 -21.73 8.33 -9.70
C GLY A 277 -20.98 8.84 -10.92
N HIS A 278 -20.12 9.83 -10.74
CA HIS A 278 -19.40 10.51 -11.81
C HIS A 278 -17.93 10.10 -11.79
N ASN A 279 -17.51 9.31 -12.76
CA ASN A 279 -16.15 8.82 -12.90
C ASN A 279 -15.43 9.62 -13.98
N LYS A 280 -14.18 9.98 -13.74
CA LYS A 280 -13.37 10.77 -14.67
C LYS A 280 -11.97 10.20 -14.82
N ILE A 281 -11.53 10.04 -16.05
CA ILE A 281 -10.17 9.69 -16.43
C ILE A 281 -9.65 10.78 -17.35
N ASP A 282 -8.65 11.52 -16.91
CA ASP A 282 -8.00 12.59 -17.67
C ASP A 282 -6.53 12.21 -17.88
N ALA A 283 -6.19 11.85 -19.11
CA ALA A 283 -4.88 11.36 -19.47
C ALA A 283 -4.20 12.30 -20.47
N GLN A 284 -2.94 12.64 -20.20
CA GLN A 284 -2.13 13.51 -21.06
C GLN A 284 -0.85 12.77 -21.45
N ASN A 285 -0.36 13.03 -22.66
CA ASN A 285 0.96 12.56 -23.14
C ASN A 285 1.28 11.09 -22.85
N LEU A 286 0.31 10.19 -23.06
CA LEU A 286 0.52 8.76 -22.87
C LEU A 286 1.59 8.22 -23.84
N THR A 287 2.36 7.24 -23.38
CA THR A 287 3.35 6.53 -24.21
C THR A 287 2.70 5.58 -25.18
N ASP A 288 1.57 4.97 -24.77
CA ASP A 288 0.82 3.98 -25.51
C ASP A 288 -0.67 4.33 -25.54
N GLU A 289 -1.46 3.55 -26.27
CA GLU A 289 -2.92 3.61 -26.25
C GLU A 289 -3.44 3.35 -24.83
N ALA A 290 -4.36 4.21 -24.35
CA ALA A 290 -5.03 3.96 -23.07
C ALA A 290 -5.96 2.76 -23.20
N VAL A 291 -5.83 1.76 -22.35
CA VAL A 291 -6.67 0.57 -22.35
C VAL A 291 -7.66 0.62 -21.19
N ILE A 292 -8.94 0.59 -21.51
CA ILE A 292 -10.02 0.65 -20.50
C ILE A 292 -10.97 -0.51 -20.74
N TYR A 293 -11.01 -1.44 -19.80
CA TYR A 293 -11.97 -2.54 -19.78
C TYR A 293 -13.12 -2.26 -18.82
N ILE A 294 -14.33 -2.57 -19.22
CA ILE A 294 -15.54 -2.39 -18.43
C ILE A 294 -16.20 -3.76 -18.25
N SER A 295 -16.43 -4.17 -17.01
CA SER A 295 -17.01 -5.48 -16.68
C SER A 295 -18.52 -5.48 -16.53
N GLN A 296 -19.12 -4.34 -16.19
CA GLN A 296 -20.57 -4.20 -16.04
C GLN A 296 -21.28 -4.03 -17.38
N THR A 297 -22.59 -4.12 -17.39
CA THR A 297 -23.41 -3.95 -18.59
C THR A 297 -23.41 -2.48 -19.01
N ILE A 298 -22.65 -2.17 -20.07
CA ILE A 298 -22.40 -0.80 -20.52
C ILE A 298 -23.71 -0.12 -20.95
N GLU A 299 -24.51 -0.81 -21.75
CA GLU A 299 -25.70 -0.25 -22.40
C GLU A 299 -26.81 0.12 -21.42
N GLN A 300 -26.85 -0.55 -20.27
CA GLN A 300 -27.91 -0.36 -19.27
C GLN A 300 -27.45 0.49 -18.09
N ASP A 301 -26.16 0.43 -17.75
CA ASP A 301 -25.70 0.93 -16.47
C ASP A 301 -24.91 2.23 -16.55
N LEU A 302 -24.34 2.59 -17.73
CA LEU A 302 -23.39 3.68 -17.83
C LEU A 302 -23.71 4.67 -18.96
N ASN A 303 -23.62 5.96 -18.64
CA ASN A 303 -23.40 7.02 -19.63
C ASN A 303 -21.89 7.16 -19.86
N ILE A 304 -21.44 6.99 -21.11
CA ILE A 304 -20.01 7.03 -21.44
C ILE A 304 -19.76 8.17 -22.42
N ASP A 305 -18.78 9.01 -22.13
CA ASP A 305 -18.28 10.06 -23.03
C ASP A 305 -16.74 9.94 -23.07
N VAL A 306 -16.22 9.49 -24.20
CA VAL A 306 -14.78 9.33 -24.43
C VAL A 306 -14.36 10.28 -25.56
N GLY A 307 -13.33 11.08 -25.30
CA GLY A 307 -12.68 11.94 -26.28
C GLY A 307 -11.20 11.61 -26.39
N ALA A 308 -10.72 11.32 -27.61
CA ALA A 308 -9.32 10.98 -27.88
C ALA A 308 -8.97 11.26 -29.35
N SER A 309 -7.68 11.21 -29.69
CA SER A 309 -7.24 11.32 -31.10
C SER A 309 -7.71 10.16 -31.97
N ASN A 310 -7.90 8.98 -31.40
CA ASN A 310 -8.47 7.81 -32.03
C ASN A 310 -9.08 6.90 -30.98
N ILE A 311 -10.26 6.36 -31.21
CA ILE A 311 -10.94 5.42 -30.33
C ILE A 311 -11.13 4.10 -31.03
N SER A 312 -10.65 3.03 -30.42
CA SER A 312 -10.83 1.64 -30.90
C SER A 312 -11.76 0.89 -29.95
N LEU A 313 -12.64 0.06 -30.50
CA LEU A 313 -13.53 -0.81 -29.74
C LEU A 313 -13.08 -2.26 -29.93
N ASP A 314 -13.03 -3.02 -28.84
CA ASP A 314 -12.82 -4.46 -28.91
C ASP A 314 -14.03 -5.16 -29.56
N THR A 315 -13.86 -6.37 -30.09
CA THR A 315 -14.87 -7.17 -30.80
C THR A 315 -16.17 -7.31 -29.99
N GLU A 316 -16.11 -7.38 -28.69
CA GLU A 316 -17.28 -7.47 -27.81
C GLU A 316 -18.12 -6.18 -27.75
N LEU A 317 -17.56 -5.05 -28.18
CA LEU A 317 -18.22 -3.74 -28.25
C LEU A 317 -18.50 -3.26 -29.70
N GLU A 318 -18.22 -4.06 -30.70
CA GLU A 318 -18.46 -3.68 -32.12
C GLU A 318 -19.93 -3.33 -32.43
N HIS A 319 -20.88 -3.90 -31.69
CA HIS A 319 -22.30 -3.55 -31.83
C HIS A 319 -22.62 -2.10 -31.37
N LEU A 320 -21.73 -1.44 -30.62
CA LEU A 320 -21.84 -0.05 -30.18
C LEU A 320 -21.15 0.95 -31.14
N THR A 321 -20.73 0.53 -32.33
CA THR A 321 -20.07 1.41 -33.30
C THR A 321 -20.94 2.60 -33.72
N HIS A 322 -22.26 2.51 -33.58
CA HIS A 322 -23.19 3.61 -33.81
C HIS A 322 -23.01 4.78 -32.82
N ALA A 323 -22.38 4.55 -31.66
CA ALA A 323 -22.05 5.57 -30.69
C ALA A 323 -20.70 6.26 -30.95
N LEU A 324 -19.91 5.75 -31.90
CA LEU A 324 -18.62 6.30 -32.33
C LEU A 324 -18.81 7.33 -33.42
N SER A 325 -18.12 8.47 -33.32
CA SER A 325 -18.08 9.47 -34.40
C SER A 325 -17.36 8.94 -35.65
N GLU A 326 -17.67 9.50 -36.84
CA GLU A 326 -17.09 9.07 -38.12
C GLU A 326 -15.54 9.21 -38.11
N ASP A 327 -15.03 10.23 -37.49
CA ASP A 327 -13.59 10.49 -37.35
C ASP A 327 -12.92 9.70 -36.20
N LYS A 328 -13.68 8.86 -35.50
CA LYS A 328 -13.24 8.06 -34.33
C LYS A 328 -12.63 8.87 -33.21
N SER A 329 -12.96 10.16 -33.12
CA SER A 329 -12.43 11.04 -32.07
C SER A 329 -13.29 11.08 -30.80
N ARG A 330 -14.57 10.65 -30.91
CA ARG A 330 -15.52 10.66 -29.81
C ARG A 330 -16.40 9.42 -29.81
N PHE A 331 -16.56 8.82 -28.63
CA PHE A 331 -17.54 7.78 -28.33
C PHE A 331 -18.54 8.29 -27.30
N LEU A 332 -19.83 8.30 -27.65
CA LEU A 332 -20.88 8.84 -26.80
C LEU A 332 -22.04 7.87 -26.67
N LEU A 333 -22.18 7.25 -25.52
CA LEU A 333 -23.29 6.38 -25.16
C LEU A 333 -24.09 7.04 -24.04
N ARG A 334 -25.41 7.18 -24.25
CA ARG A 334 -26.33 7.76 -23.26
C ARG A 334 -27.44 6.77 -22.95
N ASN A 335 -27.76 6.66 -21.66
CA ASN A 335 -28.90 5.92 -21.15
C ASN A 335 -29.59 6.72 -20.02
N GLU A 336 -30.63 6.18 -19.44
CA GLU A 336 -31.40 6.82 -18.37
C GLU A 336 -30.73 6.74 -17.00
N ASN A 337 -29.60 6.03 -16.86
CA ASN A 337 -28.90 5.86 -15.61
C ASN A 337 -28.09 7.11 -15.25
N ASN A 338 -27.89 7.34 -13.94
CA ASN A 338 -27.13 8.49 -13.43
C ASN A 338 -25.62 8.22 -13.34
N HIS A 339 -25.14 7.00 -13.60
CA HIS A 339 -23.72 6.69 -13.53
C HIS A 339 -23.02 7.10 -14.83
N LYS A 340 -21.90 7.81 -14.69
CA LYS A 340 -21.16 8.39 -15.80
C LYS A 340 -19.70 7.99 -15.78
N LEU A 341 -19.16 7.72 -16.96
CA LEU A 341 -17.73 7.58 -17.20
C LEU A 341 -17.32 8.61 -18.26
N MET A 342 -16.46 9.53 -17.88
CA MET A 342 -15.85 10.50 -18.79
C MET A 342 -14.37 10.16 -18.93
N VAL A 343 -13.91 9.99 -20.16
CA VAL A 343 -12.51 9.76 -20.49
C VAL A 343 -12.04 10.82 -21.46
N SER A 344 -10.97 11.51 -21.11
CA SER A 344 -10.28 12.46 -21.98
C SER A 344 -8.83 12.02 -22.14
N SER A 345 -8.41 11.74 -23.36
CA SER A 345 -7.02 11.46 -23.68
C SER A 345 -6.48 12.52 -24.63
N GLN A 346 -5.57 13.35 -24.10
CA GLN A 346 -4.90 14.39 -24.84
C GLN A 346 -3.56 13.86 -25.38
N GLY A 347 -3.31 14.05 -26.65
CA GLY A 347 -2.09 13.60 -27.32
C GLY A 347 -2.35 12.72 -28.52
N GLN A 348 -1.30 12.12 -29.08
CA GLN A 348 -1.38 11.33 -30.32
C GLN A 348 -1.86 9.89 -30.11
N LYS A 349 -1.84 9.41 -28.87
CA LYS A 349 -2.24 8.05 -28.52
C LYS A 349 -3.74 7.98 -28.29
N GLY A 350 -4.37 6.95 -28.81
CA GLY A 350 -5.81 6.74 -28.72
C GLY A 350 -6.27 6.11 -27.39
N VAL A 351 -7.55 5.76 -27.37
CA VAL A 351 -8.20 5.01 -26.29
C VAL A 351 -8.81 3.75 -26.87
N ARG A 352 -8.50 2.62 -26.26
CA ARG A 352 -9.12 1.33 -26.53
C ARG A 352 -10.14 1.02 -25.45
N LEU A 353 -11.39 0.83 -25.87
CA LEU A 353 -12.46 0.39 -24.99
C LEU A 353 -12.72 -1.09 -25.22
N GLY A 354 -12.79 -1.86 -24.16
CA GLY A 354 -13.08 -3.28 -24.21
C GLY A 354 -14.07 -3.70 -23.12
N LYS A 355 -14.62 -4.89 -23.28
CA LYS A 355 -15.42 -5.57 -22.29
C LYS A 355 -14.65 -6.78 -21.79
N GLN A 356 -14.43 -6.85 -20.51
CA GLN A 356 -13.72 -7.97 -19.91
C GLN A 356 -14.40 -8.40 -18.62
N SER A 357 -14.91 -9.62 -18.59
CA SER A 357 -15.42 -10.19 -17.36
C SER A 357 -14.27 -10.53 -16.39
N TRP A 358 -14.58 -10.54 -15.11
CA TRP A 358 -13.61 -10.95 -14.08
C TRP A 358 -13.07 -12.38 -14.34
N SER A 359 -13.90 -13.29 -14.83
CA SER A 359 -13.53 -14.66 -15.19
C SER A 359 -12.51 -14.72 -16.33
N ASP A 360 -12.64 -13.86 -17.33
CA ASP A 360 -11.72 -13.82 -18.46
C ASP A 360 -10.36 -13.25 -18.05
N MET A 361 -10.37 -12.23 -17.21
CA MET A 361 -9.15 -11.68 -16.63
C MET A 361 -8.40 -12.75 -15.81
N MET A 362 -9.10 -13.55 -15.03
CA MET A 362 -8.48 -14.63 -14.25
C MET A 362 -7.93 -15.74 -15.15
N ARG A 363 -8.62 -16.10 -16.22
CA ARG A 363 -8.12 -17.07 -17.20
C ARG A 363 -6.83 -16.58 -17.88
N GLN A 364 -6.78 -15.33 -18.31
CA GLN A 364 -5.56 -14.76 -18.91
C GLN A 364 -4.39 -14.74 -17.93
N LYS A 365 -4.62 -14.39 -16.65
CA LYS A 365 -3.57 -14.44 -15.63
C LYS A 365 -3.04 -15.86 -15.39
N LEU A 366 -3.91 -16.87 -15.40
CA LEU A 366 -3.51 -18.27 -15.25
C LEU A 366 -2.72 -18.77 -16.47
N GLN A 367 -3.11 -18.37 -17.69
CA GLN A 367 -2.42 -18.72 -18.91
C GLN A 367 -1.03 -18.09 -19.00
N ASN A 368 -0.90 -16.82 -18.63
CA ASN A 368 0.39 -16.13 -18.61
C ASN A 368 1.34 -16.75 -17.57
N ALA A 369 0.82 -17.16 -16.42
CA ALA A 369 1.60 -17.86 -15.39
C ALA A 369 2.11 -19.23 -15.85
N SER A 370 1.34 -19.97 -16.61
CA SER A 370 1.74 -21.27 -17.17
C SER A 370 2.80 -21.13 -18.26
N ASN A 371 2.76 -20.06 -19.05
CA ASN A 371 3.74 -19.80 -20.10
C ASN A 371 5.09 -19.30 -19.58
N GLU A 372 5.13 -18.63 -18.43
CA GLU A 372 6.37 -18.21 -17.76
C GLU A 372 7.08 -19.37 -17.01
N SER A 373 6.40 -20.49 -16.78
CA SER A 373 6.94 -21.64 -16.05
C SER A 373 7.59 -22.69 -16.94
N THR A 374 7.61 -22.55 -18.27
CA THR A 374 8.37 -23.42 -19.17
C THR A 374 9.81 -22.93 -19.26
N PRO A 375 10.80 -23.63 -18.69
CA PRO A 375 12.20 -23.29 -18.88
C PRO A 375 12.57 -23.53 -20.34
N SER A 376 13.12 -22.51 -20.99
CA SER A 376 13.77 -22.67 -22.27
C SER A 376 14.89 -23.72 -22.14
N SER A 377 14.65 -24.84 -22.74
CA SER A 377 15.62 -25.93 -22.93
C SER A 377 16.82 -25.50 -23.77
#